data_4404944a5501ad184d09b538968d1699
#
_entry.id   4404944a5501ad184d09b538968d1699
#
_cell.length_a   1.000
_cell.length_b   1.000
_cell.length_c   1.000
_cell.angle_alpha   90.00
_cell.angle_beta   90.00
_cell.angle_gamma   90.00
#
_symmetry.space_group_name_H-M   'P 1'
#
loop_
_entity.id
_entity.type
_entity.pdbx_description
1 polymer ?
#
loop_
_entity_poly.entity_id
_entity_poly.type
_entity_poly.pdbx_seq_one_letter_code
_entity_poly.pdbx_strand_id
1 'polypeptide(L)'
;MKPTYEQVASLLDYNPETGKLTWKVNRRGSAMAGCEAGYAEVRTKKPTYLRVTIFDKRYQAHHIAVLLMTGEWPEVVDHDDRDGLNNRWDNLVITDTQGNNRNRGFAPNTAGHVGVYPSKTPGKYYAMINTGNQKGKKYLGTFDTFEAAVHARETAKVKLGYHPNHGTRL
;
A
#
# COMPACT_ATOMS: atom_id res chain seq x y z
N MET A 1 8.26 -1.08 -23.35
CA MET A 1 8.57 0.26 -22.86
C MET A 1 7.29 0.83 -22.21
N LYS A 2 7.38 1.60 -21.12
CA LYS A 2 6.24 2.33 -20.57
C LYS A 2 5.98 3.56 -21.47
N PRO A 3 4.71 4.04 -21.59
CA PRO A 3 4.42 5.28 -22.33
C PRO A 3 5.03 6.49 -21.62
N THR A 4 5.30 7.56 -22.37
CA THR A 4 5.81 8.82 -21.81
C THR A 4 4.67 9.58 -21.10
N TYR A 5 5.04 10.60 -20.30
CA TYR A 5 4.07 11.52 -19.69
C TYR A 5 3.14 12.12 -20.74
N GLU A 6 3.69 12.67 -21.82
CA GLU A 6 2.92 13.34 -22.88
C GLU A 6 1.93 12.40 -23.55
N GLN A 7 2.33 11.14 -23.79
CA GLN A 7 1.46 10.13 -24.36
C GLN A 7 0.28 9.79 -23.42
N VAL A 8 0.50 9.73 -22.12
CA VAL A 8 -0.56 9.46 -21.14
C VAL A 8 -1.41 10.70 -20.94
N ALA A 9 -0.83 11.88 -20.79
CA ALA A 9 -1.52 13.15 -20.58
C ALA A 9 -2.38 13.56 -21.80
N SER A 10 -2.04 13.10 -23.01
CA SER A 10 -2.91 13.28 -24.18
C SER A 10 -4.17 12.42 -24.16
N LEU A 11 -4.18 11.33 -23.40
CA LEU A 11 -5.29 10.37 -23.35
C LEU A 11 -6.15 10.50 -22.10
N LEU A 12 -5.55 10.88 -20.97
CA LEU A 12 -6.15 10.84 -19.64
C LEU A 12 -5.98 12.17 -18.91
N ASP A 13 -7.01 12.49 -18.13
CA ASP A 13 -6.97 13.50 -17.10
C ASP A 13 -7.09 12.83 -15.73
N TYR A 14 -6.51 13.46 -14.68
CA TYR A 14 -6.56 12.96 -13.31
C TYR A 14 -7.04 14.05 -12.37
N ASN A 15 -8.05 13.73 -11.58
CA ASN A 15 -8.55 14.62 -10.53
C ASN A 15 -7.96 14.18 -9.17
N PRO A 16 -7.07 14.96 -8.55
CA PRO A 16 -6.39 14.59 -7.31
C PRO A 16 -7.31 14.52 -6.09
N GLU A 17 -8.41 15.27 -6.09
CA GLU A 17 -9.36 15.28 -4.96
C GLU A 17 -10.25 14.04 -4.94
N THR A 18 -10.62 13.53 -6.12
CA THR A 18 -11.51 12.38 -6.25
C THR A 18 -10.78 11.07 -6.53
N GLY A 19 -9.52 11.14 -6.97
CA GLY A 19 -8.73 9.98 -7.40
C GLY A 19 -9.12 9.42 -8.75
N LYS A 20 -10.02 10.10 -9.49
CA LYS A 20 -10.56 9.61 -10.75
C LYS A 20 -9.67 9.95 -11.94
N LEU A 21 -9.52 8.96 -12.82
CA LEU A 21 -8.96 9.14 -14.16
C LEU A 21 -10.09 9.23 -15.17
N THR A 22 -10.01 10.16 -16.09
CA THR A 22 -11.05 10.42 -17.11
C THR A 22 -10.42 10.41 -18.51
N TRP A 23 -11.10 9.77 -19.47
CA TRP A 23 -10.64 9.80 -20.85
C TRP A 23 -10.81 11.19 -21.47
N LYS A 24 -9.77 11.70 -22.08
CA LYS A 24 -9.81 12.97 -22.87
C LYS A 24 -10.23 12.73 -24.31
N VAL A 25 -10.11 11.52 -24.81
CA VAL A 25 -10.36 11.14 -26.19
C VAL A 25 -11.29 9.95 -26.29
N ASN A 26 -12.05 9.86 -27.40
CA ASN A 26 -12.86 8.69 -27.69
C ASN A 26 -11.98 7.50 -28.05
N ARG A 27 -12.26 6.37 -27.45
CA ARG A 27 -11.59 5.10 -27.73
C ARG A 27 -12.64 4.03 -28.10
N ARG A 28 -12.20 2.82 -28.43
CA ARG A 28 -13.14 1.73 -28.76
C ARG A 28 -13.97 1.31 -27.54
N GLY A 29 -15.22 0.94 -27.80
CA GLY A 29 -16.17 0.46 -26.78
C GLY A 29 -16.73 1.61 -25.93
N SER A 30 -16.83 1.40 -24.62
CA SER A 30 -17.40 2.36 -23.66
C SER A 30 -16.41 3.45 -23.20
N ALA A 31 -15.18 3.45 -23.69
CA ALA A 31 -14.13 4.41 -23.31
C ALA A 31 -14.27 5.72 -24.12
N MET A 32 -15.31 6.48 -23.83
CA MET A 32 -15.60 7.78 -24.47
C MET A 32 -14.93 8.92 -23.71
N ALA A 33 -14.62 10.01 -24.41
CA ALA A 33 -14.16 11.23 -23.77
C ALA A 33 -15.16 11.69 -22.69
N GLY A 34 -14.65 12.12 -21.53
CA GLY A 34 -15.44 12.49 -20.37
C GLY A 34 -15.85 11.31 -19.45
N CYS A 35 -15.73 10.05 -19.91
CA CYS A 35 -16.03 8.91 -19.08
C CYS A 35 -14.85 8.55 -18.16
N GLU A 36 -15.16 8.00 -16.98
CA GLU A 36 -14.16 7.47 -16.05
C GLU A 36 -13.38 6.33 -16.70
N ALA A 37 -12.06 6.37 -16.51
CA ALA A 37 -11.14 5.41 -17.09
C ALA A 37 -10.76 4.32 -16.09
N GLY A 38 -10.87 3.07 -16.53
CA GLY A 38 -10.42 1.93 -15.75
C GLY A 38 -11.53 0.98 -15.32
N TYR A 39 -11.10 -0.11 -14.74
CA TYR A 39 -11.96 -1.13 -14.16
C TYR A 39 -11.28 -1.74 -12.94
N ALA A 40 -12.08 -2.16 -11.96
CA ALA A 40 -11.58 -2.85 -10.77
C ALA A 40 -11.16 -4.28 -11.14
N GLU A 41 -9.88 -4.59 -10.94
CA GLU A 41 -9.37 -5.95 -11.11
C GLU A 41 -9.54 -6.72 -9.80
N VAL A 42 -10.69 -7.39 -9.67
CA VAL A 42 -10.97 -8.23 -8.49
C VAL A 42 -10.17 -9.53 -8.57
N ARG A 43 -9.38 -9.81 -7.54
CA ARG A 43 -8.60 -11.06 -7.42
C ARG A 43 -8.91 -11.74 -6.10
N THR A 44 -9.17 -13.05 -6.15
CA THR A 44 -9.35 -13.84 -4.94
C THR A 44 -8.12 -13.77 -4.03
N LYS A 45 -8.30 -13.40 -2.76
CA LYS A 45 -7.24 -13.29 -1.74
C LYS A 45 -6.14 -12.25 -1.99
N LYS A 46 -6.38 -11.26 -2.87
CA LYS A 46 -5.44 -10.15 -3.14
C LYS A 46 -6.17 -8.81 -3.11
N PRO A 47 -5.49 -7.71 -2.79
CA PRO A 47 -6.08 -6.38 -2.89
C PRO A 47 -6.63 -6.13 -4.28
N THR A 48 -7.79 -5.49 -4.36
CA THR A 48 -8.39 -5.01 -5.60
C THR A 48 -7.77 -3.68 -5.98
N TYR A 49 -7.40 -3.53 -7.25
CA TYR A 49 -6.85 -2.29 -7.78
C TYR A 49 -7.59 -1.86 -9.04
N LEU A 50 -7.66 -0.55 -9.26
CA LEU A 50 -8.14 -0.01 -10.52
C LEU A 50 -7.07 -0.17 -11.59
N ARG A 51 -7.45 -0.73 -12.76
CA ARG A 51 -6.58 -0.92 -13.92
C ARG A 51 -7.07 -0.09 -15.10
N VAL A 52 -6.13 0.50 -15.83
CA VAL A 52 -6.39 1.22 -17.08
C VAL A 52 -5.57 0.59 -18.19
N THR A 53 -6.19 0.34 -19.34
CA THR A 53 -5.50 -0.20 -20.52
C THR A 53 -5.11 0.96 -21.45
N ILE A 54 -3.81 1.15 -21.65
CA ILE A 54 -3.23 2.16 -22.57
C ILE A 54 -2.28 1.43 -23.53
N PHE A 55 -2.44 1.62 -24.85
CA PHE A 55 -1.63 0.96 -25.88
C PHE A 55 -1.53 -0.56 -25.67
N ASP A 56 -2.67 -1.20 -25.44
CA ASP A 56 -2.84 -2.65 -25.23
C ASP A 56 -2.09 -3.21 -24.00
N LYS A 57 -1.61 -2.34 -23.12
CA LYS A 57 -0.99 -2.70 -21.84
C LYS A 57 -1.79 -2.19 -20.66
N ARG A 58 -1.81 -3.01 -19.61
CA ARG A 58 -2.54 -2.69 -18.36
C ARG A 58 -1.61 -2.00 -17.37
N TYR A 59 -2.04 -0.86 -16.88
CA TYR A 59 -1.34 -0.08 -15.84
C TYR A 59 -2.24 0.06 -14.61
N GLN A 60 -1.64 0.17 -13.45
CA GLN A 60 -2.37 0.51 -12.23
C GLN A 60 -2.72 1.99 -12.25
N ALA A 61 -3.96 2.35 -11.86
CA ALA A 61 -4.45 3.72 -11.90
C ALA A 61 -3.61 4.65 -11.02
N HIS A 62 -3.22 4.21 -9.82
CA HIS A 62 -2.36 4.99 -8.93
C HIS A 62 -0.97 5.28 -9.52
N HIS A 63 -0.39 4.38 -10.33
CA HIS A 63 0.87 4.67 -11.03
C HIS A 63 0.69 5.71 -12.14
N ILE A 64 -0.48 5.71 -12.83
CA ILE A 64 -0.83 6.73 -13.81
C ILE A 64 -1.07 8.07 -13.11
N ALA A 65 -1.77 8.08 -11.97
CA ALA A 65 -2.00 9.28 -11.17
C ALA A 65 -0.67 9.93 -10.77
N VAL A 66 0.28 9.15 -10.26
CA VAL A 66 1.61 9.66 -9.91
C VAL A 66 2.34 10.21 -11.15
N LEU A 67 2.33 9.49 -12.27
CA LEU A 67 2.92 9.99 -13.52
C LEU A 67 2.32 11.33 -13.94
N LEU A 68 0.99 11.48 -13.89
CA LEU A 68 0.32 12.72 -14.29
C LEU A 68 0.59 13.89 -13.35
N MET A 69 0.85 13.61 -12.06
CA MET A 69 1.17 14.64 -11.07
C MET A 69 2.65 15.01 -11.02
N THR A 70 3.56 14.08 -11.29
CA THR A 70 5.01 14.27 -11.09
C THR A 70 5.82 14.29 -12.38
N GLY A 71 5.26 13.82 -13.49
CA GLY A 71 5.97 13.67 -14.77
C GLY A 71 6.77 12.35 -14.89
N GLU A 72 6.87 11.57 -13.81
CA GLU A 72 7.72 10.38 -13.77
C GLU A 72 6.94 9.12 -13.32
N TRP A 73 7.30 7.97 -13.91
CA TRP A 73 6.75 6.70 -13.46
C TRP A 73 7.33 6.32 -12.11
N PRO A 74 6.48 6.07 -11.09
CA PRO A 74 6.97 5.64 -9.80
C PRO A 74 7.52 4.20 -9.86
N GLU A 75 8.42 3.89 -8.94
CA GLU A 75 8.86 2.51 -8.71
C GLU A 75 7.76 1.73 -7.98
N VAL A 76 7.34 2.23 -6.84
CA VAL A 76 6.26 1.68 -6.00
C VAL A 76 5.37 2.81 -5.51
N VAL A 77 4.05 2.56 -5.53
CA VAL A 77 3.05 3.43 -4.90
C VAL A 77 2.24 2.57 -3.93
N ASP A 78 2.06 3.05 -2.72
CA ASP A 78 1.23 2.43 -1.70
C ASP A 78 -0.01 3.29 -1.43
N HIS A 79 -1.08 2.67 -0.92
CA HIS A 79 -2.27 3.37 -0.45
C HIS A 79 -2.20 3.46 1.08
N ASP A 80 -2.28 4.67 1.63
CA ASP A 80 -2.16 4.92 3.07
C ASP A 80 -3.26 4.19 3.85
N ASP A 81 -4.49 4.23 3.35
CA ASP A 81 -5.64 3.53 3.90
C ASP A 81 -5.73 2.04 3.53
N ARG A 82 -4.83 1.53 2.66
CA ARG A 82 -4.81 0.18 2.10
C ARG A 82 -5.99 -0.18 1.20
N ASP A 83 -6.82 0.78 0.83
CA ASP A 83 -7.84 0.59 -0.20
C ASP A 83 -7.25 0.87 -1.59
N GLY A 84 -6.98 -0.17 -2.36
CA GLY A 84 -6.41 -0.07 -3.71
C GLY A 84 -7.33 0.58 -4.75
N LEU A 85 -8.55 0.94 -4.38
CA LEU A 85 -9.50 1.69 -5.21
C LEU A 85 -9.52 3.18 -4.88
N ASN A 86 -9.05 3.58 -3.71
CA ASN A 86 -8.96 4.98 -3.30
C ASN A 86 -7.68 5.64 -3.84
N ASN A 87 -7.75 6.13 -5.06
CA ASN A 87 -6.62 6.75 -5.75
C ASN A 87 -6.55 8.28 -5.56
N ARG A 88 -7.12 8.84 -4.49
CA ARG A 88 -6.96 10.26 -4.15
C ARG A 88 -5.49 10.58 -3.88
N TRP A 89 -5.05 11.77 -4.28
CA TRP A 89 -3.64 12.13 -4.19
C TRP A 89 -3.12 12.13 -2.74
N ASP A 90 -3.92 12.57 -1.80
CA ASP A 90 -3.61 12.57 -0.36
C ASP A 90 -3.47 11.16 0.25
N ASN A 91 -3.99 10.13 -0.43
CA ASN A 91 -3.91 8.73 -0.04
C ASN A 91 -2.77 7.96 -0.74
N LEU A 92 -2.09 8.56 -1.73
CA LEU A 92 -1.03 7.89 -2.48
C LEU A 92 0.35 8.21 -1.91
N VAL A 93 1.07 7.19 -1.49
CA VAL A 93 2.43 7.31 -0.94
C VAL A 93 3.43 6.74 -1.94
N ILE A 94 4.25 7.63 -2.52
CA ILE A 94 5.37 7.20 -3.37
C ILE A 94 6.47 6.67 -2.45
N THR A 95 6.86 5.42 -2.65
CA THR A 95 7.78 4.73 -1.76
C THR A 95 8.67 3.76 -2.53
N ASP A 96 9.65 3.19 -1.83
CA ASP A 96 10.41 2.04 -2.30
C ASP A 96 9.78 0.72 -1.80
N THR A 97 10.34 -0.40 -2.23
CA THR A 97 9.88 -1.73 -1.80
C THR A 97 9.98 -1.92 -0.28
N GLN A 98 10.94 -1.26 0.40
CA GLN A 98 11.08 -1.37 1.86
C GLN A 98 9.98 -0.59 2.58
N GLY A 99 9.66 0.63 2.12
CA GLY A 99 8.58 1.46 2.66
C GLY A 99 7.23 0.77 2.53
N ASN A 100 6.93 0.23 1.35
CA ASN A 100 5.71 -0.54 1.13
C ASN A 100 5.59 -1.76 2.06
N ASN A 101 6.68 -2.52 2.24
CA ASN A 101 6.69 -3.63 3.20
C ASN A 101 6.49 -3.17 4.65
N ARG A 102 6.89 -1.94 5.00
CA ARG A 102 6.66 -1.36 6.33
C ARG A 102 5.21 -0.93 6.58
N ASN A 103 4.43 -0.67 5.52
CA ASN A 103 2.99 -0.39 5.63
C ASN A 103 2.12 -1.66 5.60
N ARG A 104 2.68 -2.82 5.34
CA ARG A 104 1.92 -4.06 5.17
C ARG A 104 1.14 -4.45 6.41
N GLY A 105 -0.17 -4.69 6.24
CA GLY A 105 -1.02 -5.29 7.26
C GLY A 105 -0.83 -6.81 7.36
N PHE A 106 -0.97 -7.35 8.58
CA PHE A 106 -0.91 -8.78 8.83
C PHE A 106 -2.09 -9.20 9.69
N ALA A 107 -2.60 -10.41 9.47
CA ALA A 107 -3.52 -11.02 10.41
C ALA A 107 -2.83 -11.14 11.78
N PRO A 108 -3.53 -10.85 12.90
CA PRO A 108 -3.01 -11.10 14.23
C PRO A 108 -2.69 -12.59 14.37
N ASN A 109 -1.65 -12.89 15.11
CA ASN A 109 -1.32 -14.26 15.52
C ASN A 109 -2.27 -14.75 16.63
N THR A 110 -2.03 -15.96 17.16
CA THR A 110 -2.81 -16.55 18.25
C THR A 110 -2.85 -15.71 19.53
N ALA A 111 -1.90 -14.79 19.72
CA ALA A 111 -1.89 -13.85 20.85
C ALA A 111 -2.71 -12.57 20.57
N GLY A 112 -3.21 -12.37 19.34
CA GLY A 112 -4.05 -11.25 18.99
C GLY A 112 -3.30 -9.98 18.52
N HIS A 113 -1.96 -9.99 18.49
CA HIS A 113 -1.16 -8.84 18.04
C HIS A 113 0.06 -9.28 17.23
N VAL A 114 0.32 -8.57 16.12
CA VAL A 114 1.47 -8.87 15.25
C VAL A 114 2.80 -8.64 15.98
N GLY A 115 3.66 -9.65 15.98
CA GLY A 115 4.97 -9.57 16.60
C GLY A 115 5.00 -9.78 18.12
N VAL A 116 3.86 -10.08 18.73
CA VAL A 116 3.74 -10.49 20.14
C VAL A 116 3.31 -11.96 20.20
N TYR A 117 3.94 -12.74 21.05
CA TYR A 117 3.73 -14.19 21.13
C TYR A 117 3.70 -14.65 22.60
N PRO A 118 2.96 -15.71 22.94
CA PRO A 118 3.08 -16.35 24.23
C PRO A 118 4.51 -16.88 24.44
N SER A 119 5.05 -16.72 25.65
CA SER A 119 6.33 -17.28 26.03
C SER A 119 6.18 -18.76 26.41
N LYS A 120 7.30 -19.50 26.45
CA LYS A 120 7.35 -20.85 27.05
C LYS A 120 7.06 -20.83 28.56
N THR A 121 7.35 -19.69 29.22
CA THR A 121 6.98 -19.48 30.62
C THR A 121 5.49 -19.08 30.67
N PRO A 122 4.63 -19.83 31.36
CA PRO A 122 3.22 -19.52 31.49
C PRO A 122 2.99 -18.09 32.00
N GLY A 123 1.98 -17.40 31.45
CA GLY A 123 1.62 -16.05 31.82
C GLY A 123 2.54 -14.93 31.29
N LYS A 124 3.62 -15.28 30.58
CA LYS A 124 4.53 -14.29 29.97
C LYS A 124 4.38 -14.22 28.45
N TYR A 125 4.77 -13.07 27.87
CA TYR A 125 4.74 -12.79 26.45
C TYR A 125 6.10 -12.29 25.97
N TYR A 126 6.48 -12.57 24.73
CA TYR A 126 7.66 -11.97 24.13
C TYR A 126 7.29 -11.18 22.88
N ALA A 127 8.05 -10.12 22.62
CA ALA A 127 7.87 -9.26 21.46
C ALA A 127 9.06 -9.37 20.51
N MET A 128 8.77 -9.33 19.22
CA MET A 128 9.73 -9.30 18.12
C MET A 128 9.30 -8.31 17.06
N ILE A 129 10.29 -7.72 16.36
CA ILE A 129 10.05 -6.85 15.20
C ILE A 129 11.01 -7.20 14.07
N ASN A 130 10.55 -7.13 12.82
CA ASN A 130 11.43 -7.24 11.67
C ASN A 130 12.17 -5.90 11.50
N THR A 131 13.47 -5.93 11.31
CA THR A 131 14.28 -4.72 11.16
C THR A 131 14.35 -4.19 9.72
N GLY A 132 13.74 -4.91 8.76
CA GLY A 132 13.74 -4.53 7.35
C GLY A 132 15.08 -4.73 6.63
N ASN A 133 16.09 -5.26 7.32
CA ASN A 133 17.41 -5.56 6.78
C ASN A 133 17.69 -7.07 6.80
N GLN A 134 18.82 -7.49 6.25
CA GLN A 134 19.26 -8.90 6.21
C GLN A 134 19.40 -9.55 7.60
N LYS A 135 19.43 -8.78 8.69
CA LYS A 135 19.51 -9.27 10.07
C LYS A 135 18.20 -9.86 10.59
N GLY A 136 17.11 -9.76 9.82
CA GLY A 136 15.85 -10.42 10.13
C GLY A 136 15.09 -9.83 11.33
N LYS A 137 14.55 -10.69 12.19
CA LYS A 137 13.73 -10.30 13.35
C LYS A 137 14.61 -9.91 14.54
N LYS A 138 14.31 -8.75 15.15
CA LYS A 138 14.91 -8.33 16.42
C LYS A 138 13.99 -8.75 17.57
N TYR A 139 14.56 -9.41 18.55
CA TYR A 139 13.91 -9.71 19.82
C TYR A 139 13.90 -8.45 20.71
N LEU A 140 12.75 -8.13 21.30
CA LEU A 140 12.52 -6.92 22.08
C LEU A 140 12.46 -7.19 23.59
N GLY A 141 12.27 -8.43 23.99
CA GLY A 141 12.23 -8.87 25.38
C GLY A 141 11.05 -9.82 25.66
N THR A 142 11.05 -10.35 26.90
CA THR A 142 9.91 -11.06 27.49
C THR A 142 9.30 -10.19 28.58
N PHE A 143 7.99 -10.17 28.65
CA PHE A 143 7.17 -9.31 29.49
C PHE A 143 6.17 -10.12 30.30
N ASP A 144 5.80 -9.61 31.46
CA ASP A 144 4.85 -10.27 32.36
C ASP A 144 3.40 -10.12 31.92
N THR A 145 3.11 -9.13 31.04
CA THR A 145 1.76 -8.90 30.52
C THR A 145 1.77 -8.78 28.99
N PHE A 146 0.63 -9.06 28.39
CA PHE A 146 0.42 -8.89 26.95
C PHE A 146 0.58 -7.42 26.55
N GLU A 147 0.01 -6.51 27.32
CA GLU A 147 0.03 -5.05 27.07
C GLU A 147 1.46 -4.50 27.09
N ALA A 148 2.31 -4.96 28.03
CA ALA A 148 3.70 -4.54 28.08
C ALA A 148 4.49 -5.01 26.85
N ALA A 149 4.22 -6.21 26.35
CA ALA A 149 4.83 -6.72 25.13
C ALA A 149 4.36 -5.95 23.89
N VAL A 150 3.06 -5.59 23.82
CA VAL A 150 2.49 -4.75 22.76
C VAL A 150 3.13 -3.37 22.80
N HIS A 151 3.22 -2.73 23.95
CA HIS A 151 3.84 -1.40 24.10
C HIS A 151 5.30 -1.40 23.62
N ALA A 152 6.09 -2.39 24.00
CA ALA A 152 7.47 -2.55 23.54
C ALA A 152 7.55 -2.70 22.01
N ARG A 153 6.62 -3.45 21.43
CA ARG A 153 6.51 -3.66 19.97
C ARG A 153 6.15 -2.36 19.24
N GLU A 154 5.15 -1.61 19.73
CA GLU A 154 4.73 -0.35 19.12
C GLU A 154 5.80 0.74 19.24
N THR A 155 6.48 0.83 20.38
CA THR A 155 7.63 1.73 20.56
C THR A 155 8.76 1.44 19.56
N ALA A 156 9.07 0.16 19.36
CA ALA A 156 10.08 -0.25 18.38
C ALA A 156 9.64 0.03 16.94
N LYS A 157 8.34 -0.09 16.64
CA LYS A 157 7.73 0.23 15.35
C LYS A 157 7.97 1.70 14.98
N VAL A 158 7.68 2.62 15.90
CA VAL A 158 7.93 4.06 15.71
C VAL A 158 9.42 4.34 15.48
N LYS A 159 10.31 3.79 16.33
CA LYS A 159 11.75 3.99 16.22
C LYS A 159 12.36 3.48 14.90
N LEU A 160 11.75 2.47 14.29
CA LEU A 160 12.21 1.88 13.02
C LEU A 160 11.53 2.52 11.79
N GLY A 161 10.71 3.57 11.98
CA GLY A 161 10.03 4.29 10.90
C GLY A 161 9.01 3.43 10.16
N TYR A 162 8.33 2.52 10.87
CA TYR A 162 7.20 1.81 10.32
C TYR A 162 5.98 2.72 10.23
N HIS A 163 5.16 2.51 9.19
CA HIS A 163 3.90 3.22 9.04
C HIS A 163 2.96 2.97 10.25
N PRO A 164 2.19 3.97 10.72
CA PRO A 164 1.24 3.80 11.81
C PRO A 164 0.30 2.60 11.62
N ASN A 165 -0.13 2.34 10.40
CA ASN A 165 -1.03 1.22 10.05
C ASN A 165 -0.33 -0.15 9.98
N HIS A 166 1.01 -0.22 10.11
CA HIS A 166 1.72 -1.51 10.03
C HIS A 166 1.28 -2.47 11.13
N GLY A 167 0.81 -3.65 10.71
CA GLY A 167 0.36 -4.69 11.64
C GLY A 167 -1.06 -4.49 12.19
N THR A 168 -1.75 -3.40 11.85
CA THR A 168 -3.17 -3.26 12.19
C THR A 168 -4.03 -4.10 11.24
N ARG A 169 -5.16 -4.60 11.75
CA ARG A 169 -6.17 -5.29 10.94
C ARG A 169 -6.99 -4.23 10.20
N LEU A 170 -7.36 -4.52 8.96
CA LEU A 170 -8.44 -3.83 8.25
C LEU A 170 -9.77 -4.24 8.83
#